data_7718199505c6326642dd3334d20014c2
#
_entry.id   7718199505c6326642dd3334d20014c2
#
_cell.length_a   1.000
_cell.length_b   1.000
_cell.length_c   1.000
_cell.angle_alpha   90.00
_cell.angle_beta   90.00
_cell.angle_gamma   90.00
#
_symmetry.space_group_name_H-M   'P 1'
#
loop_
_entity.id
_entity.type
_entity.pdbx_description
1 polymer ?
#
loop_
_entity_poly.entity_id
_entity_poly.type
_entity_poly.pdbx_seq_one_letter_code
_entity_poly.pdbx_strand_id
1 'polypeptide(L)'
;VDVSGIFHYVRQQKASGHFIVELFKTLRNVVYNVGIDKIIIVEDFGASSYRKELYPDYKGNRDKREYTKEQKDRLDLMYDWMAQLDEFKAFFPSIRVKNVEADDIIMLLYKQLTSEGQDCIVISQDKDYITGIDIKHLYDWKAQEFFSLEKKAKGLKPNKFKMLQGYIGDHIDHIPSICGEKTALILIDNFKTFTDARKFDGDISTLRGITPYTKHHVEKALLKLKDDEVWKQLKLNYELISIFTDTTKLNEKQKLDYEKGLQYVKEWQPSKFELSDEFELKLWEMNSIDILPEIEWGIGI
;
A
#
# COMPACT_ATOMS: atom_id res chain seq x y z
N VAL A 1 5.57 1.73 -8.54
CA VAL A 1 4.83 2.89 -7.98
C VAL A 1 3.40 2.50 -7.68
N ASP A 2 2.98 2.72 -6.44
CA ASP A 2 1.58 2.64 -6.03
C ASP A 2 0.85 3.92 -6.44
N VAL A 3 0.08 3.84 -7.52
CA VAL A 3 -0.63 5.00 -8.07
C VAL A 3 -1.86 5.35 -7.24
N SER A 4 -2.46 4.38 -6.55
CA SER A 4 -3.68 4.57 -5.77
C SER A 4 -3.50 5.64 -4.68
N GLY A 5 -2.33 5.67 -4.04
CA GLY A 5 -1.98 6.69 -3.06
C GLY A 5 -1.95 8.11 -3.65
N ILE A 6 -1.40 8.25 -4.86
CA ILE A 6 -1.34 9.54 -5.58
C ILE A 6 -2.75 9.97 -6.00
N PHE A 7 -3.57 9.06 -6.51
CA PHE A 7 -4.98 9.31 -6.81
C PHE A 7 -5.75 9.86 -5.61
N HIS A 8 -5.62 9.20 -4.47
CA HIS A 8 -6.30 9.63 -3.26
C HIS A 8 -5.83 11.01 -2.79
N TYR A 9 -4.56 11.30 -2.94
CA TYR A 9 -3.99 12.61 -2.57
C TYR A 9 -4.55 13.74 -3.44
N VAL A 10 -4.47 13.58 -4.77
CA VAL A 10 -4.96 14.60 -5.71
C VAL A 10 -6.46 14.82 -5.56
N ARG A 11 -7.23 13.76 -5.30
CA ARG A 11 -8.66 13.87 -5.02
C ARG A 11 -8.99 14.70 -3.76
N GLN A 12 -8.13 14.67 -2.76
CA GLN A 12 -8.34 15.44 -1.52
C GLN A 12 -7.94 16.90 -1.66
N GLN A 13 -7.08 17.22 -2.61
CA GLN A 13 -6.70 18.60 -2.87
C GLN A 13 -7.84 19.31 -3.62
N LYS A 14 -8.23 20.49 -3.13
CA LYS A 14 -9.18 21.37 -3.82
C LYS A 14 -8.60 21.99 -5.11
N ALA A 15 -7.38 21.65 -5.45
CA ALA A 15 -6.69 22.18 -6.61
C ALA A 15 -7.33 21.62 -7.89
N SER A 16 -7.62 22.49 -8.83
CA SER A 16 -8.11 22.23 -10.19
C SER A 16 -7.07 21.53 -11.10
N GLY A 17 -6.02 20.94 -10.51
CA GLY A 17 -4.96 20.28 -11.26
C GLY A 17 -5.42 18.95 -11.82
N HIS A 18 -5.09 18.69 -13.07
CA HIS A 18 -5.30 17.39 -13.71
C HIS A 18 -4.44 16.34 -13.00
N PHE A 19 -5.03 15.18 -12.70
CA PHE A 19 -4.35 14.07 -12.03
C PHE A 19 -3.03 13.68 -12.73
N ILE A 20 -3.02 13.64 -14.05
CA ILE A 20 -1.86 13.27 -14.84
C ILE A 20 -0.68 14.22 -14.58
N VAL A 21 -0.92 15.52 -14.47
CA VAL A 21 0.15 16.50 -14.17
C VAL A 21 0.77 16.25 -12.81
N GLU A 22 -0.06 16.02 -11.80
CA GLU A 22 0.44 15.74 -10.45
C GLU A 22 1.16 14.38 -10.40
N LEU A 23 0.70 13.41 -11.15
CA LEU A 23 1.39 12.14 -11.30
C LEU A 23 2.76 12.33 -11.97
N PHE A 24 2.83 13.03 -13.09
CA PHE A 24 4.09 13.34 -13.78
C PHE A 24 5.06 14.12 -12.89
N LYS A 25 4.60 15.17 -12.22
CA LYS A 25 5.42 15.93 -11.28
C LYS A 25 5.98 15.05 -10.17
N THR A 26 5.14 14.16 -9.64
CA THR A 26 5.54 13.21 -8.61
C THR A 26 6.59 12.25 -9.12
N LEU A 27 6.36 11.64 -10.29
CA LEU A 27 7.30 10.70 -10.90
C LEU A 27 8.62 11.38 -11.27
N ARG A 28 8.59 12.59 -11.86
CA ARG A 28 9.79 13.38 -12.13
C ARG A 28 10.61 13.63 -10.87
N ASN A 29 9.96 14.08 -9.80
CA ASN A 29 10.66 14.33 -8.54
C ASN A 29 11.29 13.05 -7.98
N VAL A 30 10.61 11.93 -8.11
CA VAL A 30 11.13 10.63 -7.66
C VAL A 30 12.34 10.23 -8.52
N VAL A 31 12.23 10.29 -9.85
CA VAL A 31 13.35 9.99 -10.78
C VAL A 31 14.56 10.84 -10.44
N TYR A 32 14.36 12.13 -10.26
CA TYR A 32 15.45 13.08 -9.95
C TYR A 32 16.09 12.82 -8.59
N ASN A 33 15.27 12.56 -7.56
CA ASN A 33 15.76 12.39 -6.19
C ASN A 33 16.36 11.01 -5.92
N VAL A 34 15.91 9.98 -6.64
CA VAL A 34 16.26 8.58 -6.37
C VAL A 34 17.19 8.00 -7.43
N GLY A 35 17.19 8.55 -8.65
CA GLY A 35 18.05 8.08 -9.75
C GLY A 35 17.62 6.71 -10.27
N ILE A 36 16.35 6.58 -10.72
CA ILE A 36 15.78 5.33 -11.22
C ILE A 36 15.74 5.31 -12.75
N ASP A 37 16.01 4.13 -13.33
CA ASP A 37 16.06 3.94 -14.78
C ASP A 37 14.73 3.49 -15.37
N LYS A 38 13.89 2.82 -14.57
CA LYS A 38 12.62 2.25 -15.03
C LYS A 38 11.53 2.41 -13.96
N ILE A 39 10.37 2.86 -14.37
CA ILE A 39 9.17 2.97 -13.53
C ILE A 39 8.18 1.90 -13.94
N ILE A 40 7.61 1.20 -12.96
CA ILE A 40 6.49 0.27 -13.14
C ILE A 40 5.30 0.85 -12.37
N ILE A 41 4.19 1.05 -13.07
CA ILE A 41 2.93 1.49 -12.47
C ILE A 41 2.14 0.27 -12.01
N VAL A 42 1.63 0.31 -10.79
CA VAL A 42 0.75 -0.73 -10.27
C VAL A 42 -0.56 -0.11 -9.82
N GLU A 43 -1.66 -0.69 -10.28
CA GLU A 43 -3.02 -0.18 -10.06
C GLU A 43 -3.87 -1.19 -9.30
N ASP A 44 -4.76 -0.69 -8.43
CA ASP A 44 -5.84 -1.49 -7.88
C ASP A 44 -6.85 -1.89 -8.96
N PHE A 45 -7.26 -3.15 -8.99
CA PHE A 45 -8.28 -3.61 -9.91
C PHE A 45 -9.35 -4.45 -9.19
N GLY A 46 -10.11 -3.79 -8.35
CA GLY A 46 -11.15 -4.38 -7.50
C GLY A 46 -10.65 -4.74 -6.11
N ALA A 47 -11.58 -5.10 -5.23
CA ALA A 47 -11.26 -5.51 -3.88
C ALA A 47 -10.67 -6.92 -3.86
N SER A 48 -9.75 -7.19 -2.94
CA SER A 48 -9.12 -8.50 -2.77
C SER A 48 -10.14 -9.61 -2.57
N SER A 49 -10.22 -10.54 -3.53
CA SER A 49 -11.07 -11.73 -3.41
C SER A 49 -10.64 -12.62 -2.25
N TYR A 50 -9.33 -12.79 -2.07
CA TYR A 50 -8.77 -13.57 -0.97
C TYR A 50 -9.20 -13.04 0.41
N ARG A 51 -9.05 -11.71 0.63
CA ARG A 51 -9.43 -11.11 1.91
C ARG A 51 -10.95 -11.14 2.13
N LYS A 52 -11.75 -10.97 1.07
CA LYS A 52 -13.22 -11.09 1.14
C LYS A 52 -13.71 -12.51 1.39
N GLU A 53 -13.02 -13.53 0.90
CA GLU A 53 -13.31 -14.94 1.24
C GLU A 53 -13.03 -15.23 2.72
N LEU A 54 -11.94 -14.69 3.27
CA LEU A 54 -11.61 -14.84 4.69
C LEU A 54 -12.54 -14.04 5.59
N TYR A 55 -12.91 -12.84 5.16
CA TYR A 55 -13.71 -11.89 5.94
C TYR A 55 -14.63 -11.09 5.00
N PRO A 56 -15.91 -11.48 4.85
CA PRO A 56 -16.86 -10.84 3.93
C PRO A 56 -17.04 -9.34 4.16
N ASP A 57 -16.90 -8.87 5.41
CA ASP A 57 -17.00 -7.45 5.76
C ASP A 57 -15.73 -6.64 5.48
N TYR A 58 -14.68 -7.26 4.96
CA TYR A 58 -13.44 -6.55 4.57
C TYR A 58 -13.76 -5.42 3.59
N LYS A 59 -13.38 -4.19 3.97
CA LYS A 59 -13.68 -2.95 3.22
C LYS A 59 -15.18 -2.71 2.95
N GLY A 60 -16.09 -3.37 3.67
CA GLY A 60 -17.54 -3.31 3.45
C GLY A 60 -18.17 -1.94 3.72
N ASN A 61 -17.47 -1.03 4.42
CA ASN A 61 -17.91 0.37 4.59
C ASN A 61 -17.67 1.23 3.34
N ARG A 62 -16.81 0.79 2.40
CA ARG A 62 -16.53 1.55 1.18
C ARG A 62 -17.73 1.54 0.25
N ASP A 63 -18.45 0.42 0.16
CA ASP A 63 -19.61 0.24 -0.72
C ASP A 63 -20.89 0.94 -0.20
N LYS A 64 -20.92 1.30 1.10
CA LYS A 64 -22.09 1.92 1.77
C LYS A 64 -21.99 3.45 1.89
N ARG A 65 -20.95 4.06 1.34
CA ARG A 65 -20.81 5.52 1.40
C ARG A 65 -21.81 6.20 0.47
N GLU A 66 -22.73 6.95 1.04
CA GLU A 66 -23.48 7.93 0.27
C GLU A 66 -22.54 9.07 -0.11
N TYR A 67 -22.35 9.25 -1.40
CA TYR A 67 -21.53 10.34 -1.92
C TYR A 67 -22.37 11.60 -2.09
N THR A 68 -21.87 12.73 -1.62
CA THR A 68 -22.44 14.04 -1.99
C THR A 68 -22.28 14.26 -3.50
N LYS A 69 -23.04 15.23 -4.06
CA LYS A 69 -22.90 15.57 -5.48
C LYS A 69 -21.46 15.92 -5.83
N GLU A 70 -20.80 16.75 -5.01
CA GLU A 70 -19.38 17.11 -5.20
C GLU A 70 -18.43 15.89 -5.18
N GLN A 71 -18.74 14.89 -4.36
CA GLN A 71 -17.95 13.65 -4.32
C GLN A 71 -18.20 12.77 -5.53
N LYS A 72 -19.42 12.75 -6.08
CA LYS A 72 -19.75 12.05 -7.32
C LYS A 72 -19.06 12.71 -8.51
N ASP A 73 -19.15 14.03 -8.63
CA ASP A 73 -18.47 14.78 -9.69
C ASP A 73 -16.95 14.52 -9.67
N ARG A 74 -16.34 14.35 -8.48
CA ARG A 74 -14.93 13.97 -8.34
C ARG A 74 -14.66 12.50 -8.69
N LEU A 75 -15.63 11.61 -8.50
CA LEU A 75 -15.51 10.22 -8.93
C LEU A 75 -15.60 10.12 -10.45
N ASP A 76 -16.50 10.85 -11.07
CA ASP A 76 -16.65 10.91 -12.52
C ASP A 76 -15.36 11.45 -13.17
N LEU A 77 -14.80 12.52 -12.60
CA LEU A 77 -13.49 13.04 -13.01
C LEU A 77 -12.38 12.00 -12.85
N MET A 78 -12.42 11.16 -11.81
CA MET A 78 -11.45 10.08 -11.62
C MET A 78 -11.58 8.99 -12.68
N TYR A 79 -12.81 8.67 -13.13
CA TYR A 79 -13.02 7.74 -14.24
C TYR A 79 -12.51 8.31 -15.57
N ASP A 80 -12.68 9.61 -15.80
CA ASP A 80 -12.10 10.31 -16.94
C ASP A 80 -10.56 10.26 -16.91
N TRP A 81 -9.98 10.42 -15.72
CA TRP A 81 -8.52 10.29 -15.55
C TRP A 81 -8.03 8.86 -15.76
N MET A 82 -8.80 7.85 -15.34
CA MET A 82 -8.46 6.44 -15.61
C MET A 82 -8.50 6.11 -17.10
N ALA A 83 -9.41 6.72 -17.87
CA ALA A 83 -9.42 6.61 -19.33
C ALA A 83 -8.15 7.24 -19.93
N GLN A 84 -7.72 8.38 -19.42
CA GLN A 84 -6.47 9.04 -19.81
C GLN A 84 -5.22 8.25 -19.39
N LEU A 85 -5.30 7.41 -18.35
CA LEU A 85 -4.21 6.52 -17.96
C LEU A 85 -3.87 5.47 -19.04
N ASP A 86 -4.78 5.15 -19.94
CA ASP A 86 -4.49 4.23 -21.03
C ASP A 86 -3.49 4.84 -22.02
N GLU A 87 -3.55 6.17 -22.23
CA GLU A 87 -2.51 6.90 -22.98
C GLU A 87 -1.20 6.97 -22.17
N PHE A 88 -1.31 7.16 -20.85
CA PHE A 88 -0.17 7.19 -19.94
C PHE A 88 0.59 5.85 -19.87
N LYS A 89 -0.09 4.72 -20.03
CA LYS A 89 0.52 3.39 -20.09
C LYS A 89 1.48 3.19 -21.25
N ALA A 90 1.40 4.05 -22.29
CA ALA A 90 2.39 4.06 -23.35
C ALA A 90 3.78 4.50 -22.88
N PHE A 91 3.85 5.32 -21.81
CA PHE A 91 5.12 5.82 -21.25
C PHE A 91 5.70 4.91 -20.18
N PHE A 92 4.85 4.18 -19.46
CA PHE A 92 5.28 3.34 -18.35
C PHE A 92 4.60 1.98 -18.39
N PRO A 93 5.36 0.87 -18.21
CA PRO A 93 4.75 -0.43 -18.06
C PRO A 93 3.86 -0.44 -16.83
N SER A 94 2.65 -0.92 -16.99
CA SER A 94 1.69 -1.06 -15.89
C SER A 94 1.26 -2.50 -15.70
N ILE A 95 0.97 -2.85 -14.45
CA ILE A 95 0.42 -4.15 -14.09
C ILE A 95 -0.75 -3.98 -13.14
N ARG A 96 -1.82 -4.73 -13.42
CA ARG A 96 -2.98 -4.88 -12.54
C ARG A 96 -3.53 -6.30 -12.67
N VAL A 97 -4.01 -6.84 -11.58
CA VAL A 97 -4.64 -8.17 -11.55
C VAL A 97 -6.04 -8.04 -10.96
N LYS A 98 -7.03 -8.59 -11.65
CA LYS A 98 -8.42 -8.45 -11.21
C LYS A 98 -8.63 -9.06 -9.81
N ASN A 99 -9.24 -8.28 -8.92
CA ASN A 99 -9.52 -8.64 -7.53
C ASN A 99 -8.26 -8.97 -6.69
N VAL A 100 -7.15 -8.33 -7.03
CA VAL A 100 -5.92 -8.29 -6.23
C VAL A 100 -5.58 -6.82 -5.97
N GLU A 101 -5.18 -6.48 -4.77
CA GLU A 101 -4.84 -5.12 -4.39
C GLU A 101 -3.43 -4.76 -4.89
N ALA A 102 -3.22 -3.48 -5.19
CA ALA A 102 -1.94 -2.99 -5.74
C ALA A 102 -0.76 -3.29 -4.80
N ASP A 103 -0.96 -3.21 -3.49
CA ASP A 103 0.06 -3.50 -2.48
C ASP A 103 0.55 -4.95 -2.55
N ASP A 104 -0.36 -5.91 -2.77
CA ASP A 104 -0.02 -7.32 -2.95
C ASP A 104 0.82 -7.53 -4.23
N ILE A 105 0.41 -6.91 -5.35
CA ILE A 105 1.14 -7.00 -6.62
C ILE A 105 2.53 -6.36 -6.49
N ILE A 106 2.64 -5.20 -5.86
CA ILE A 106 3.92 -4.51 -5.64
C ILE A 106 4.87 -5.38 -4.83
N MET A 107 4.38 -6.02 -3.77
CA MET A 107 5.20 -6.92 -2.96
C MET A 107 5.69 -8.12 -3.74
N LEU A 108 4.82 -8.74 -4.55
CA LEU A 108 5.19 -9.86 -5.41
C LEU A 108 6.23 -9.46 -6.44
N LEU A 109 6.03 -8.31 -7.12
CA LEU A 109 6.99 -7.75 -8.07
C LEU A 109 8.34 -7.45 -7.42
N TYR A 110 8.31 -6.75 -6.29
CA TYR A 110 9.53 -6.41 -5.55
C TYR A 110 10.34 -7.66 -5.21
N LYS A 111 9.70 -8.69 -4.66
CA LYS A 111 10.36 -9.95 -4.32
C LYS A 111 10.90 -10.68 -5.54
N GLN A 112 10.11 -10.74 -6.60
CA GLN A 112 10.54 -11.41 -7.84
C GLN A 112 11.73 -10.71 -8.45
N LEU A 113 11.65 -9.40 -8.67
CA LEU A 113 12.68 -8.62 -9.34
C LEU A 113 13.98 -8.57 -8.50
N THR A 114 13.85 -8.39 -7.18
CA THR A 114 15.02 -8.42 -6.29
C THR A 114 15.70 -9.80 -6.24
N SER A 115 14.92 -10.89 -6.31
CA SER A 115 15.48 -12.25 -6.40
C SER A 115 16.25 -12.50 -7.71
N GLU A 116 15.92 -11.75 -8.75
CA GLU A 116 16.60 -11.75 -10.06
C GLU A 116 17.79 -10.79 -10.11
N GLY A 117 18.12 -10.15 -8.99
CA GLY A 117 19.27 -9.24 -8.89
C GLY A 117 18.98 -7.79 -9.30
N GLN A 118 17.70 -7.43 -9.53
CA GLN A 118 17.33 -6.04 -9.81
C GLN A 118 17.32 -5.23 -8.52
N ASP A 119 17.82 -4.00 -8.58
CA ASP A 119 17.67 -3.02 -7.49
C ASP A 119 16.30 -2.34 -7.62
N CYS A 120 15.44 -2.51 -6.64
CA CYS A 120 14.06 -2.09 -6.71
C CYS A 120 13.71 -1.15 -5.55
N ILE A 121 13.04 -0.04 -5.88
CA ILE A 121 12.50 0.89 -4.91
C ILE A 121 10.98 0.94 -5.06
N VAL A 122 10.27 0.78 -3.95
CA VAL A 122 8.82 0.93 -3.88
C VAL A 122 8.48 2.36 -3.49
N ILE A 123 7.68 3.00 -4.32
CA ILE A 123 7.27 4.39 -4.17
C ILE A 123 5.82 4.40 -3.71
N SER A 124 5.61 4.67 -2.44
CA SER A 124 4.29 4.72 -1.80
C SER A 124 4.34 5.55 -0.52
N GLN A 125 3.19 5.95 0.00
CA GLN A 125 3.05 6.50 1.35
C GLN A 125 2.67 5.43 2.39
N ASP A 126 2.29 4.25 1.92
CA ASP A 126 1.73 3.22 2.78
C ASP A 126 2.83 2.56 3.63
N LYS A 127 2.66 2.69 4.94
CA LYS A 127 3.55 2.11 5.94
C LYS A 127 3.49 0.58 6.00
N ASP A 128 2.45 -0.03 5.44
CA ASP A 128 2.25 -1.47 5.55
C ASP A 128 3.31 -2.27 4.78
N TYR A 129 3.93 -1.64 3.77
CA TYR A 129 5.11 -2.19 3.07
C TYR A 129 6.30 -2.48 3.99
N ILE A 130 6.42 -1.80 5.14
CA ILE A 130 7.48 -2.06 6.14
C ILE A 130 7.48 -3.52 6.58
N THR A 131 6.34 -4.18 6.53
CA THR A 131 6.20 -5.57 6.98
C THR A 131 6.92 -6.59 6.10
N GLY A 132 7.30 -6.23 4.88
CA GLY A 132 7.91 -7.14 3.92
C GLY A 132 9.02 -6.56 3.04
N ILE A 133 9.27 -5.25 3.09
CA ILE A 133 10.30 -4.55 2.30
C ILE A 133 11.26 -3.83 3.25
N ASP A 134 12.55 -3.87 2.96
CA ASP A 134 13.56 -3.10 3.69
C ASP A 134 13.27 -1.59 3.50
N ILE A 135 13.28 -0.83 4.60
CA ILE A 135 12.97 0.61 4.59
C ILE A 135 13.85 1.42 3.63
N LYS A 136 15.07 0.97 3.36
CA LYS A 136 15.97 1.61 2.38
C LYS A 136 15.48 1.48 0.94
N HIS A 137 14.52 0.61 0.68
CA HIS A 137 13.86 0.42 -0.62
C HIS A 137 12.42 0.97 -0.63
N LEU A 138 12.02 1.71 0.41
CA LEU A 138 10.72 2.36 0.51
C LEU A 138 10.89 3.89 0.46
N TYR A 139 10.32 4.53 -0.55
CA TYR A 139 10.38 5.96 -0.74
C TYR A 139 8.98 6.60 -0.62
N ASP A 140 8.87 7.58 0.28
CA ASP A 140 7.66 8.39 0.43
C ASP A 140 7.69 9.54 -0.58
N TRP A 141 6.90 9.41 -1.64
CA TRP A 141 6.84 10.40 -2.70
C TRP A 141 6.31 11.77 -2.24
N LYS A 142 5.52 11.83 -1.16
CA LYS A 142 4.98 13.08 -0.62
C LYS A 142 5.96 13.77 0.32
N ALA A 143 6.59 12.99 1.20
CA ALA A 143 7.64 13.49 2.09
C ALA A 143 8.97 13.69 1.35
N GLN A 144 9.12 13.11 0.14
CA GLN A 144 10.34 13.13 -0.67
C GLN A 144 11.56 12.58 0.07
N GLU A 145 11.35 11.51 0.84
CA GLU A 145 12.40 10.86 1.62
C GLU A 145 12.20 9.34 1.69
N PHE A 146 13.27 8.60 1.95
CA PHE A 146 13.16 7.18 2.28
C PHE A 146 12.46 6.99 3.63
N PHE A 147 11.78 5.86 3.78
CA PHE A 147 11.07 5.55 5.02
C PHE A 147 12.03 5.50 6.22
N SER A 148 11.51 5.96 7.35
CA SER A 148 12.15 5.81 8.65
C SER A 148 11.23 5.02 9.56
N LEU A 149 11.77 4.00 10.25
CA LEU A 149 10.99 3.23 11.24
C LEU A 149 10.45 4.14 12.33
N GLU A 150 11.21 5.16 12.74
CA GLU A 150 10.78 6.10 13.77
C GLU A 150 9.52 6.86 13.34
N LYS A 151 9.50 7.39 12.11
CA LYS A 151 8.38 8.18 11.59
C LYS A 151 7.17 7.30 11.21
N LYS A 152 7.41 6.15 10.58
CA LYS A 152 6.35 5.32 9.98
C LYS A 152 5.87 4.19 10.87
N ALA A 153 6.75 3.62 11.69
CA ALA A 153 6.51 2.43 12.50
C ALA A 153 6.82 2.63 14.00
N LYS A 154 6.93 3.89 14.48
CA LYS A 154 7.22 4.22 15.90
C LYS A 154 8.51 3.58 16.41
N GLY A 155 9.52 3.43 15.56
CA GLY A 155 10.77 2.75 15.89
C GLY A 155 10.67 1.22 15.95
N LEU A 156 9.51 0.65 15.69
CA LEU A 156 9.30 -0.80 15.75
C LEU A 156 9.94 -1.52 14.58
N LYS A 157 10.55 -2.67 14.84
CA LYS A 157 10.98 -3.59 13.79
C LYS A 157 9.78 -4.14 13.01
N PRO A 158 9.93 -4.53 11.74
CA PRO A 158 8.84 -4.96 10.86
C PRO A 158 7.86 -5.98 11.49
N ASN A 159 8.40 -7.04 12.10
CA ASN A 159 7.58 -8.08 12.75
C ASN A 159 6.77 -7.54 13.96
N LYS A 160 7.36 -6.63 14.74
CA LYS A 160 6.66 -5.99 15.87
C LYS A 160 5.60 -5.01 15.39
N PHE A 161 5.90 -4.28 14.32
CA PHE A 161 4.94 -3.39 13.68
C PHE A 161 3.73 -4.17 13.17
N LYS A 162 3.97 -5.30 12.49
CA LYS A 162 2.90 -6.19 12.03
C LYS A 162 2.06 -6.77 13.19
N MET A 163 2.71 -7.14 14.31
CA MET A 163 1.99 -7.57 15.51
C MET A 163 1.13 -6.45 16.10
N LEU A 164 1.66 -5.21 16.12
CA LEU A 164 0.89 -4.04 16.56
C LEU A 164 -0.40 -3.91 15.74
N GLN A 165 -0.27 -3.93 14.41
CA GLN A 165 -1.43 -3.83 13.51
C GLN A 165 -2.45 -4.96 13.77
N GLY A 166 -2.00 -6.20 13.98
CA GLY A 166 -2.89 -7.32 14.33
C GLY A 166 -3.71 -7.09 15.60
N TYR A 167 -3.11 -6.47 16.63
CA TYR A 167 -3.83 -6.12 17.86
C TYR A 167 -4.81 -4.96 17.69
N ILE A 168 -4.39 -3.90 16.98
CA ILE A 168 -5.22 -2.69 16.85
C ILE A 168 -6.27 -2.80 15.75
N GLY A 169 -6.11 -3.77 14.81
CA GLY A 169 -6.96 -3.87 13.64
C GLY A 169 -6.81 -2.68 12.70
N ASP A 170 -7.74 -2.57 11.76
CA ASP A 170 -7.88 -1.41 10.87
C ASP A 170 -9.36 -1.06 10.70
N HIS A 171 -9.75 0.04 11.28
CA HIS A 171 -11.13 0.51 11.23
C HIS A 171 -11.54 0.97 9.81
N ILE A 172 -10.56 1.43 8.96
CA ILE A 172 -10.83 1.84 7.57
C ILE A 172 -11.19 0.61 6.73
N ASP A 173 -10.55 -0.52 7.01
CA ASP A 173 -10.77 -1.79 6.33
C ASP A 173 -11.73 -2.73 7.07
N HIS A 174 -12.41 -2.22 8.11
CA HIS A 174 -13.35 -2.98 8.96
C HIS A 174 -12.70 -4.14 9.73
N ILE A 175 -11.40 -4.10 9.96
CA ILE A 175 -10.72 -5.12 10.76
C ILE A 175 -10.86 -4.78 12.24
N PRO A 176 -11.51 -5.63 13.05
CA PRO A 176 -11.82 -5.34 14.44
C PRO A 176 -10.57 -5.20 15.32
N SER A 177 -10.60 -4.28 16.28
CA SER A 177 -9.55 -4.14 17.28
C SER A 177 -9.70 -5.17 18.41
N ILE A 178 -8.60 -5.81 18.79
CA ILE A 178 -8.51 -6.67 19.99
C ILE A 178 -8.30 -5.82 21.24
N CYS A 179 -7.39 -4.84 21.14
CA CYS A 179 -7.11 -3.88 22.21
C CYS A 179 -6.60 -2.55 21.64
N GLY A 180 -6.64 -1.51 22.45
CA GLY A 180 -6.11 -0.19 22.08
C GLY A 180 -4.59 -0.18 21.92
N GLU A 181 -4.09 0.78 21.15
CA GLU A 181 -2.69 0.89 20.74
C GLU A 181 -1.71 0.88 21.93
N LYS A 182 -1.98 1.66 22.99
CA LYS A 182 -1.10 1.70 24.18
C LYS A 182 -0.93 0.32 24.83
N THR A 183 -2.04 -0.44 24.90
CA THR A 183 -2.02 -1.81 25.41
C THR A 183 -1.25 -2.72 24.48
N ALA A 184 -1.49 -2.63 23.17
CA ALA A 184 -0.81 -3.42 22.15
C ALA A 184 0.72 -3.18 22.19
N LEU A 185 1.18 -1.93 22.35
CA LEU A 185 2.60 -1.60 22.49
C LEU A 185 3.23 -2.30 23.70
N ILE A 186 2.55 -2.31 24.84
CA ILE A 186 3.02 -3.06 26.04
C ILE A 186 3.10 -4.56 25.73
N LEU A 187 2.10 -5.12 25.09
CA LEU A 187 2.10 -6.56 24.74
C LEU A 187 3.26 -6.91 23.81
N ILE A 188 3.47 -6.15 22.73
CA ILE A 188 4.56 -6.44 21.77
C ILE A 188 5.95 -6.18 22.36
N ASP A 189 6.10 -5.32 23.35
CA ASP A 189 7.39 -5.12 24.04
C ASP A 189 7.74 -6.31 24.91
N ASN A 190 6.75 -6.91 25.57
CA ASN A 190 6.96 -8.00 26.52
C ASN A 190 6.90 -9.40 25.90
N PHE A 191 6.19 -9.59 24.78
CA PHE A 191 5.99 -10.90 24.15
C PHE A 191 6.59 -10.94 22.75
N LYS A 192 7.25 -12.06 22.44
CA LYS A 192 7.84 -12.27 21.09
C LYS A 192 6.79 -12.60 20.05
N THR A 193 5.75 -13.34 20.45
CA THR A 193 4.66 -13.79 19.59
C THR A 193 3.31 -13.58 20.28
N PHE A 194 2.24 -13.63 19.50
CA PHE A 194 0.86 -13.65 20.03
C PHE A 194 0.62 -14.86 20.94
N THR A 195 1.25 -16.00 20.63
CA THR A 195 1.13 -17.24 21.41
C THR A 195 1.75 -17.06 22.80
N ASP A 196 2.88 -16.36 22.91
CA ASP A 196 3.49 -16.07 24.20
C ASP A 196 2.56 -15.22 25.08
N ALA A 197 1.95 -14.18 24.49
CA ALA A 197 0.96 -13.35 25.18
C ALA A 197 -0.25 -14.16 25.64
N ARG A 198 -0.80 -15.04 24.79
CA ARG A 198 -1.95 -15.89 25.11
C ARG A 198 -1.65 -16.85 26.26
N LYS A 199 -0.45 -17.42 26.30
CA LYS A 199 -0.02 -18.40 27.33
C LYS A 199 0.41 -17.77 28.64
N PHE A 200 0.53 -16.43 28.67
CA PHE A 200 1.00 -15.75 29.86
C PHE A 200 0.01 -15.93 31.04
N ASP A 201 0.54 -16.40 32.17
CA ASP A 201 -0.20 -16.62 33.43
C ASP A 201 0.54 -16.02 34.64
N GLY A 202 1.65 -15.28 34.40
CA GLY A 202 2.45 -14.64 35.42
C GLY A 202 1.85 -13.35 35.99
N ASP A 203 2.57 -12.74 36.92
CA ASP A 203 2.18 -11.44 37.48
C ASP A 203 2.36 -10.33 36.44
N ILE A 204 1.26 -9.67 36.10
CA ILE A 204 1.22 -8.55 35.14
C ILE A 204 2.09 -7.38 35.62
N SER A 205 2.26 -7.19 36.90
CA SER A 205 3.10 -6.11 37.43
C SER A 205 4.58 -6.25 37.05
N THR A 206 5.02 -7.43 36.62
CA THR A 206 6.38 -7.70 36.15
C THR A 206 6.63 -7.27 34.71
N LEU A 207 5.57 -6.98 33.94
CA LEU A 207 5.68 -6.57 32.56
C LEU A 207 6.20 -5.14 32.46
N ARG A 208 7.06 -4.89 31.48
CA ARG A 208 7.58 -3.54 31.18
C ARG A 208 6.47 -2.60 30.74
N GLY A 209 6.54 -1.35 31.13
CA GLY A 209 5.57 -0.32 30.73
C GLY A 209 4.23 -0.38 31.47
N ILE A 210 4.08 -1.27 32.46
CA ILE A 210 2.90 -1.30 33.31
C ILE A 210 2.90 -0.12 34.27
N THR A 211 1.79 0.58 34.29
CA THR A 211 1.46 1.64 35.23
C THR A 211 0.12 1.32 35.91
N PRO A 212 -0.24 1.97 37.03
CA PRO A 212 -1.57 1.79 37.61
C PRO A 212 -2.71 2.01 36.64
N TYR A 213 -2.53 2.93 35.66
CA TYR A 213 -3.50 3.22 34.60
C TYR A 213 -3.57 2.13 33.54
N THR A 214 -2.43 1.56 33.11
CA THR A 214 -2.39 0.58 32.01
C THR A 214 -2.64 -0.86 32.49
N LYS A 215 -2.40 -1.16 33.78
CA LYS A 215 -2.50 -2.51 34.36
C LYS A 215 -3.83 -3.21 34.02
N HIS A 216 -4.95 -2.55 34.31
CA HIS A 216 -6.29 -3.11 34.04
C HIS A 216 -6.53 -3.38 32.55
N HIS A 217 -6.06 -2.49 31.67
CA HIS A 217 -6.24 -2.67 30.22
C HIS A 217 -5.42 -3.84 29.68
N VAL A 218 -4.17 -4.02 30.17
CA VAL A 218 -3.31 -5.13 29.77
C VAL A 218 -3.88 -6.45 30.30
N GLU A 219 -4.32 -6.48 31.56
CA GLU A 219 -4.98 -7.65 32.16
C GLU A 219 -6.20 -8.08 31.37
N LYS A 220 -7.08 -7.14 31.04
CA LYS A 220 -8.25 -7.39 30.21
C LYS A 220 -7.88 -7.90 28.81
N ALA A 221 -6.83 -7.38 28.20
CA ALA A 221 -6.37 -7.82 26.88
C ALA A 221 -5.82 -9.25 26.94
N LEU A 222 -4.95 -9.57 27.92
CA LEU A 222 -4.42 -10.93 28.12
C LEU A 222 -5.53 -11.93 28.41
N LEU A 223 -6.52 -11.55 29.22
CA LEU A 223 -7.69 -12.40 29.49
C LEU A 223 -8.49 -12.66 28.21
N LYS A 224 -8.74 -11.62 27.40
CA LYS A 224 -9.42 -11.76 26.09
C LYS A 224 -8.70 -12.74 25.17
N LEU A 225 -7.36 -12.73 25.14
CA LEU A 225 -6.57 -13.61 24.27
C LEU A 225 -6.74 -15.11 24.64
N LYS A 226 -7.18 -15.43 25.85
CA LYS A 226 -7.49 -16.81 26.26
C LYS A 226 -8.78 -17.32 25.68
N ASP A 227 -9.70 -16.42 25.28
CA ASP A 227 -10.93 -16.76 24.56
C ASP A 227 -10.61 -17.20 23.13
N ASP A 228 -11.18 -18.33 22.70
CA ASP A 228 -10.91 -18.92 21.40
C ASP A 228 -11.43 -18.09 20.23
N GLU A 229 -12.54 -17.38 20.37
CA GLU A 229 -13.11 -16.54 19.33
C GLU A 229 -12.26 -15.29 19.15
N VAL A 230 -11.82 -14.65 20.25
CA VAL A 230 -10.87 -13.52 20.19
C VAL A 230 -9.54 -13.96 19.59
N TRP A 231 -9.08 -15.16 19.91
CA TRP A 231 -7.86 -15.71 19.34
C TRP A 231 -7.97 -15.97 17.83
N LYS A 232 -9.09 -16.50 17.38
CA LYS A 232 -9.39 -16.64 15.94
C LYS A 232 -9.41 -15.29 15.25
N GLN A 233 -10.07 -14.31 15.87
CA GLN A 233 -10.12 -12.94 15.34
C GLN A 233 -8.73 -12.31 15.23
N LEU A 234 -7.87 -12.45 16.23
CA LEU A 234 -6.49 -11.94 16.17
C LEU A 234 -5.69 -12.56 15.02
N LYS A 235 -5.81 -13.87 14.82
CA LYS A 235 -5.17 -14.56 13.68
C LYS A 235 -5.72 -14.08 12.35
N LEU A 236 -7.01 -13.88 12.26
CA LEU A 236 -7.67 -13.34 11.08
C LEU A 236 -7.19 -11.91 10.80
N ASN A 237 -7.13 -11.03 11.81
CA ASN A 237 -6.60 -9.69 11.67
C ASN A 237 -5.18 -9.71 11.08
N TYR A 238 -4.32 -10.56 11.66
CA TYR A 238 -2.93 -10.69 11.20
C TYR A 238 -2.83 -11.17 9.75
N GLU A 239 -3.75 -12.02 9.31
CA GLU A 239 -3.82 -12.49 7.93
C GLU A 239 -4.34 -11.38 7.00
N LEU A 240 -5.40 -10.66 7.38
CA LEU A 240 -6.00 -9.59 6.59
C LEU A 240 -5.06 -8.40 6.34
N ILE A 241 -4.26 -8.02 7.35
CA ILE A 241 -3.26 -6.94 7.22
C ILE A 241 -1.97 -7.39 6.51
N SER A 242 -1.83 -8.70 6.24
CA SER A 242 -0.63 -9.23 5.62
C SER A 242 -0.66 -9.00 4.12
N ILE A 243 0.33 -8.25 3.60
CA ILE A 243 0.58 -8.16 2.17
C ILE A 243 1.11 -9.52 1.67
N PHE A 244 0.78 -9.91 0.45
CA PHE A 244 1.20 -11.18 -0.13
C PHE A 244 2.72 -11.23 -0.27
N THR A 245 3.30 -12.36 0.12
CA THR A 245 4.75 -12.59 0.01
C THR A 245 5.11 -13.59 -1.09
N ASP A 246 4.10 -14.28 -1.61
CA ASP A 246 4.20 -15.24 -2.70
C ASP A 246 2.83 -15.36 -3.40
N THR A 247 2.79 -16.09 -4.50
CA THR A 247 1.59 -16.25 -5.33
C THR A 247 0.60 -17.30 -4.83
N THR A 248 0.85 -17.93 -3.68
CA THR A 248 -0.03 -19.03 -3.17
C THR A 248 -1.45 -18.54 -2.84
N LYS A 249 -1.59 -17.26 -2.53
CA LYS A 249 -2.88 -16.62 -2.23
C LYS A 249 -3.66 -16.18 -3.46
N LEU A 250 -3.06 -16.27 -4.64
CA LEU A 250 -3.71 -16.00 -5.91
C LEU A 250 -4.39 -17.27 -6.42
N ASN A 251 -5.60 -17.16 -6.97
CA ASN A 251 -6.19 -18.24 -7.73
C ASN A 251 -5.49 -18.42 -9.09
N GLU A 252 -5.75 -19.52 -9.79
CA GLU A 252 -5.06 -19.88 -11.03
C GLU A 252 -5.17 -18.79 -12.12
N LYS A 253 -6.34 -18.15 -12.24
CA LYS A 253 -6.51 -17.04 -13.19
C LYS A 253 -5.69 -15.82 -12.80
N GLN A 254 -5.68 -15.47 -11.53
CA GLN A 254 -4.89 -14.34 -11.01
C GLN A 254 -3.38 -14.59 -11.16
N LYS A 255 -2.92 -15.82 -10.94
CA LYS A 255 -1.52 -16.20 -11.20
C LYS A 255 -1.16 -16.00 -12.66
N LEU A 256 -2.00 -16.50 -13.56
CA LEU A 256 -1.77 -16.34 -15.01
C LEU A 256 -1.75 -14.86 -15.42
N ASP A 257 -2.70 -14.06 -14.90
CA ASP A 257 -2.78 -12.62 -15.19
C ASP A 257 -1.55 -11.89 -14.62
N TYR A 258 -1.07 -12.27 -13.42
CA TYR A 258 0.15 -11.73 -12.82
C TYR A 258 1.39 -12.09 -13.64
N GLU A 259 1.55 -13.35 -14.05
CA GLU A 259 2.68 -13.81 -14.86
C GLU A 259 2.76 -13.11 -16.22
N LYS A 260 1.60 -12.93 -16.89
CA LYS A 260 1.52 -12.13 -18.14
C LYS A 260 1.92 -10.68 -17.90
N GLY A 261 1.43 -10.07 -16.81
CA GLY A 261 1.78 -8.71 -16.45
C GLY A 261 3.27 -8.57 -16.13
N LEU A 262 3.85 -9.51 -15.40
CA LEU A 262 5.29 -9.55 -15.08
C LEU A 262 6.13 -9.69 -16.35
N GLN A 263 5.74 -10.59 -17.27
CA GLN A 263 6.43 -10.74 -18.54
C GLN A 263 6.35 -9.45 -19.37
N TYR A 264 5.16 -8.85 -19.48
CA TYR A 264 4.99 -7.56 -20.16
C TYR A 264 5.89 -6.48 -19.57
N VAL A 265 5.93 -6.35 -18.25
CA VAL A 265 6.80 -5.37 -17.58
C VAL A 265 8.28 -5.61 -17.87
N LYS A 266 8.73 -6.88 -17.93
CA LYS A 266 10.13 -7.23 -18.23
C LYS A 266 10.51 -6.94 -19.68
N GLU A 267 9.63 -7.25 -20.60
CA GLU A 267 9.84 -7.10 -22.06
C GLU A 267 9.59 -5.67 -22.56
N TRP A 268 8.90 -4.86 -21.74
CA TRP A 268 8.53 -3.51 -22.13
C TRP A 268 9.76 -2.67 -22.45
N GLN A 269 9.73 -2.05 -23.62
CA GLN A 269 10.71 -1.07 -24.07
C GLN A 269 9.99 0.23 -24.34
N PRO A 270 10.60 1.38 -24.04
CA PRO A 270 10.04 2.66 -24.43
C PRO A 270 9.88 2.69 -25.96
N SER A 271 8.66 2.81 -26.44
CA SER A 271 8.41 3.11 -27.84
C SER A 271 8.62 4.60 -28.05
N LYS A 272 9.06 5.02 -29.26
CA LYS A 272 8.89 6.40 -29.69
C LYS A 272 7.38 6.63 -29.83
N PHE A 273 6.79 7.16 -28.76
CA PHE A 273 5.37 7.45 -28.73
C PHE A 273 5.17 8.88 -29.20
N GLU A 274 4.39 9.04 -30.26
CA GLU A 274 3.85 10.33 -30.64
C GLU A 274 2.60 10.54 -29.79
N LEU A 275 2.62 11.58 -28.96
CA LEU A 275 1.44 11.99 -28.19
C LEU A 275 0.29 12.27 -29.16
N SER A 276 -0.92 11.90 -28.80
CA SER A 276 -2.07 12.40 -29.55
C SER A 276 -2.11 13.92 -29.43
N ASP A 277 -2.46 14.60 -30.53
CA ASP A 277 -2.58 16.07 -30.57
C ASP A 277 -3.45 16.60 -29.42
N GLU A 278 -4.49 15.85 -29.06
CA GLU A 278 -5.38 16.20 -27.95
C GLU A 278 -4.68 16.13 -26.58
N PHE A 279 -3.82 15.14 -26.37
CA PHE A 279 -3.08 15.02 -25.10
C PHE A 279 -1.96 16.05 -25.00
N GLU A 280 -1.27 16.31 -26.10
CA GLU A 280 -0.25 17.35 -26.18
C GLU A 280 -0.86 18.74 -25.95
N LEU A 281 -2.03 19.02 -26.52
CA LEU A 281 -2.78 20.25 -26.30
C LEU A 281 -3.18 20.40 -24.82
N LYS A 282 -3.67 19.35 -24.18
CA LYS A 282 -4.01 19.36 -22.75
C LYS A 282 -2.78 19.62 -21.87
N LEU A 283 -1.65 19.02 -22.16
CA LEU A 283 -0.40 19.26 -21.45
C LEU A 283 0.07 20.71 -21.62
N TRP A 284 -0.10 21.27 -22.83
CA TRP A 284 0.23 22.66 -23.13
C TRP A 284 -0.68 23.65 -22.39
N GLU A 285 -2.00 23.44 -22.41
CA GLU A 285 -2.98 24.25 -21.69
C GLU A 285 -2.71 24.26 -20.15
N MET A 286 -2.08 23.22 -19.65
CA MET A 286 -1.76 23.06 -18.23
C MET A 286 -0.37 23.64 -17.85
N ASN A 287 0.31 24.35 -18.75
CA ASN A 287 1.70 24.78 -18.59
C ASN A 287 2.66 23.64 -18.19
N SER A 288 2.40 22.45 -18.71
CA SER A 288 3.12 21.23 -18.32
C SER A 288 3.98 20.68 -19.45
N ILE A 289 4.05 21.39 -20.58
CA ILE A 289 4.80 20.97 -21.77
C ILE A 289 6.31 20.88 -21.47
N ASP A 290 6.80 21.67 -20.52
CA ASP A 290 8.20 21.63 -20.08
C ASP A 290 8.56 20.32 -19.34
N ILE A 291 7.56 19.49 -19.00
CA ILE A 291 7.77 18.20 -18.34
C ILE A 291 8.09 17.10 -19.34
N LEU A 292 7.61 17.23 -20.58
CA LEU A 292 7.78 16.23 -21.64
C LEU A 292 9.24 15.95 -22.02
N PRO A 293 10.10 16.96 -22.20
CA PRO A 293 11.51 16.73 -22.52
C PRO A 293 12.26 15.99 -21.41
N GLU A 294 11.87 16.20 -20.15
CA GLU A 294 12.49 15.55 -18.99
C GLU A 294 12.07 14.09 -18.83
N ILE A 295 10.89 13.72 -19.37
CA ILE A 295 10.43 12.31 -19.39
C ILE A 295 11.18 11.52 -20.46
N GLU A 296 11.52 12.14 -21.60
CA GLU A 296 12.38 11.53 -22.61
C GLU A 296 13.78 11.18 -22.07
N TRP A 297 14.27 11.92 -21.08
CA TRP A 297 15.58 11.71 -20.46
C TRP A 297 15.62 10.54 -19.46
N GLY A 298 14.50 10.19 -18.85
CA GLY A 298 14.39 9.02 -17.97
C GLY A 298 14.23 7.68 -18.70
N ILE A 299 14.09 7.72 -20.05
CA ILE A 299 13.81 6.54 -20.89
C ILE A 299 14.98 6.20 -21.82
N GLY A 300 15.95 7.04 -21.94
CA GLY A 300 16.94 6.95 -22.99
C GLY A 300 18.38 7.08 -22.58
N ILE A 301 18.88 6.25 -21.71
CA ILE A 301 20.31 5.87 -21.72
C ILE A 301 20.45 4.48 -21.13
#